data_61f3585662e315281b130852ad6f266b
#
_entry.id   61f3585662e315281b130852ad6f266b
#
_cell.length_a   1.000
_cell.length_b   1.000
_cell.length_c   1.000
_cell.angle_alpha   90.00
_cell.angle_beta   90.00
_cell.angle_gamma   90.00
#
_symmetry.space_group_name_H-M   'P 1'
#
loop_
_entity.id
_entity.type
_entity.pdbx_description
1 polymer ?
#
loop_
_entity_poly.entity_id
_entity_poly.type
_entity_poly.pdbx_seq_one_letter_code
_entity_poly.pdbx_strand_id
1 'polypeptide(L)'
;MTEFETHMAREIAEAPEAVARMLATNAKALTELGRLYRERKPSHIVTCARGSSDCAASYFKYLIEITLGLPCCSVGASVVSVYGARLALRDTLLLTISQSGKSPDIIAFQAEAKRAGIPTLAVTNTEDSPLAREADLCLPLCAGIEQSVAATKSFITSAAMAAGLAAAAAGDARFSDALQALPDDLAKALALRWSEAEDMLAESHSSFVLGRGPSLPMAQEATLKLKETAGLHAEAYSAAEVLHGPMELVTEGFPVLVFSPKDQALATTRDTARRLSDAGAHVITPDYAATRHPLLDPISLIQTFYGSAERIARRRGRNPDRPRLLKKVTETR
;
A
#
# COMPACT_ATOMS: atom_id res chain seq x y z
N MET A 1 -31.72 -5.74 16.02
CA MET A 1 -31.24 -4.64 15.15
C MET A 1 -30.15 -5.23 14.28
N THR A 2 -30.38 -5.41 13.01
CA THR A 2 -29.36 -5.82 12.05
C THR A 2 -28.24 -4.81 12.10
N GLU A 3 -27.05 -5.25 12.47
CA GLU A 3 -25.83 -4.45 12.46
C GLU A 3 -25.64 -3.91 11.04
N PHE A 4 -25.76 -2.60 10.86
CA PHE A 4 -25.57 -1.99 9.55
C PHE A 4 -24.12 -2.22 9.14
N GLU A 5 -23.93 -3.09 8.18
CA GLU A 5 -22.64 -3.33 7.55
C GLU A 5 -22.18 -2.05 6.85
N THR A 6 -21.00 -1.52 7.20
CA THR A 6 -20.42 -0.35 6.54
C THR A 6 -20.01 -0.68 5.11
N HIS A 7 -19.96 0.32 4.22
CA HIS A 7 -19.37 0.13 2.89
C HIS A 7 -17.93 -0.35 3.00
N MET A 8 -17.15 0.20 3.94
CA MET A 8 -15.78 -0.20 4.18
C MET A 8 -15.67 -1.69 4.51
N ALA A 9 -16.52 -2.23 5.42
CA ALA A 9 -16.49 -3.64 5.78
C ALA A 9 -16.78 -4.55 4.57
N ARG A 10 -17.76 -4.17 3.74
CA ARG A 10 -18.10 -4.90 2.51
C ARG A 10 -16.97 -4.87 1.50
N GLU A 11 -16.40 -3.71 1.27
CA GLU A 11 -15.27 -3.51 0.34
C GLU A 11 -14.01 -4.26 0.78
N ILE A 12 -13.76 -4.37 2.09
CA ILE A 12 -12.70 -5.22 2.64
C ILE A 12 -12.94 -6.69 2.29
N ALA A 13 -14.18 -7.16 2.43
CA ALA A 13 -14.55 -8.55 2.12
C ALA A 13 -14.47 -8.87 0.62
N GLU A 14 -14.64 -7.87 -0.25
CA GLU A 14 -14.54 -8.01 -1.72
C GLU A 14 -13.10 -8.07 -2.25
N ALA A 15 -12.09 -7.75 -1.42
CA ALA A 15 -10.70 -7.63 -1.88
C ALA A 15 -10.12 -8.93 -2.48
N PRO A 16 -10.35 -10.14 -1.92
CA PRO A 16 -9.85 -11.37 -2.54
C PRO A 16 -10.34 -11.58 -3.97
N GLU A 17 -11.64 -11.40 -4.21
CA GLU A 17 -12.22 -11.52 -5.55
C GLU A 17 -11.73 -10.41 -6.49
N ALA A 18 -11.54 -9.18 -5.99
CA ALA A 18 -11.00 -8.09 -6.77
C ALA A 18 -9.57 -8.38 -7.24
N VAL A 19 -8.73 -8.96 -6.38
CA VAL A 19 -7.38 -9.41 -6.75
C VAL A 19 -7.44 -10.52 -7.81
N ALA A 20 -8.33 -11.51 -7.65
CA ALA A 20 -8.48 -12.56 -8.65
C ALA A 20 -8.86 -12.00 -10.04
N ARG A 21 -9.83 -11.07 -10.10
CA ARG A 21 -10.21 -10.39 -11.34
C ARG A 21 -9.06 -9.60 -11.95
N MET A 22 -8.34 -8.84 -11.12
CA MET A 22 -7.21 -8.04 -11.54
C MET A 22 -6.10 -8.91 -12.16
N LEU A 23 -5.74 -10.01 -11.52
CA LEU A 23 -4.71 -10.94 -12.01
C LEU A 23 -5.14 -11.57 -13.33
N ALA A 24 -6.37 -12.05 -13.45
CA ALA A 24 -6.90 -12.64 -14.67
C ALA A 24 -6.92 -11.65 -15.84
N THR A 25 -7.39 -10.42 -15.60
CA THR A 25 -7.46 -9.38 -16.62
C THR A 25 -6.09 -8.97 -17.14
N ASN A 26 -5.10 -8.87 -16.24
CA ASN A 26 -3.77 -8.36 -16.61
C ASN A 26 -2.73 -9.44 -16.94
N ALA A 27 -3.09 -10.73 -16.95
CA ALA A 27 -2.15 -11.84 -17.11
C ALA A 27 -1.23 -11.69 -18.34
N LYS A 28 -1.80 -11.36 -19.50
CA LYS A 28 -1.05 -11.16 -20.75
C LYS A 28 -0.14 -9.94 -20.68
N ALA A 29 -0.66 -8.83 -20.15
CA ALA A 29 0.08 -7.58 -20.02
C ALA A 29 1.26 -7.73 -19.06
N LEU A 30 1.09 -8.39 -17.93
CA LEU A 30 2.16 -8.68 -16.98
C LEU A 30 3.25 -9.56 -17.62
N THR A 31 2.88 -10.60 -18.37
CA THR A 31 3.84 -11.47 -19.07
C THR A 31 4.66 -10.66 -20.09
N GLU A 32 4.01 -9.82 -20.88
CA GLU A 32 4.66 -9.01 -21.90
C GLU A 32 5.56 -7.92 -21.30
N LEU A 33 5.09 -7.26 -20.24
CA LEU A 33 5.88 -6.27 -19.51
C LEU A 33 7.14 -6.89 -18.89
N GLY A 34 7.03 -8.09 -18.32
CA GLY A 34 8.19 -8.83 -17.81
C GLY A 34 9.20 -9.14 -18.91
N ARG A 35 8.73 -9.53 -20.10
CA ARG A 35 9.60 -9.75 -21.28
C ARG A 35 10.30 -8.47 -21.69
N LEU A 36 9.53 -7.38 -21.88
CA LEU A 36 10.03 -6.06 -22.29
C LEU A 36 11.03 -5.51 -21.29
N TYR A 37 10.77 -5.69 -19.98
CA TYR A 37 11.68 -5.27 -18.93
C TYR A 37 13.04 -5.97 -19.06
N ARG A 38 13.05 -7.31 -19.21
CA ARG A 38 14.29 -8.08 -19.34
C ARG A 38 15.08 -7.76 -20.61
N GLU A 39 14.40 -7.33 -21.67
CA GLU A 39 15.04 -6.90 -22.93
C GLU A 39 15.62 -5.49 -22.82
N ARG A 40 14.87 -4.55 -22.26
CA ARG A 40 15.26 -3.13 -22.18
C ARG A 40 16.19 -2.78 -21.04
N LYS A 41 16.02 -3.46 -19.89
CA LYS A 41 16.83 -3.29 -18.66
C LYS A 41 17.01 -1.82 -18.28
N PRO A 42 15.97 -1.10 -17.92
CA PRO A 42 16.10 0.30 -17.53
C PRO A 42 17.08 0.42 -16.35
N SER A 43 17.78 1.55 -16.27
CA SER A 43 18.75 1.80 -15.19
C SER A 43 18.09 2.06 -13.84
N HIS A 44 16.85 2.55 -13.83
CA HIS A 44 16.04 2.80 -12.65
C HIS A 44 14.56 2.92 -13.02
N ILE A 45 13.69 2.88 -12.03
CA ILE A 45 12.26 3.15 -12.18
C ILE A 45 11.92 4.42 -11.40
N VAL A 46 11.03 5.23 -11.96
CA VAL A 46 10.45 6.39 -11.27
C VAL A 46 9.00 6.08 -10.95
N THR A 47 8.58 6.39 -9.73
CA THR A 47 7.17 6.30 -9.32
C THR A 47 6.62 7.68 -8.98
N CYS A 48 5.33 7.89 -9.26
CA CYS A 48 4.58 9.07 -8.83
C CYS A 48 3.18 8.65 -8.41
N ALA A 49 2.84 8.91 -7.16
CA ALA A 49 1.54 8.57 -6.56
C ALA A 49 1.24 9.47 -5.35
N ARG A 50 0.06 9.29 -4.71
CA ARG A 50 -0.33 9.99 -3.49
C ARG A 50 -1.16 9.09 -2.57
N GLY A 51 -1.11 9.37 -1.26
CA GLY A 51 -1.91 8.70 -0.24
C GLY A 51 -1.70 7.18 -0.26
N SER A 52 -2.78 6.40 -0.20
CA SER A 52 -2.72 4.94 -0.28
C SER A 52 -2.00 4.44 -1.55
N SER A 53 -2.18 5.13 -2.69
CA SER A 53 -1.47 4.77 -3.91
C SER A 53 0.05 4.95 -3.79
N ASP A 54 0.53 5.92 -2.99
CA ASP A 54 1.96 6.11 -2.73
C ASP A 54 2.52 5.02 -1.80
N CYS A 55 1.71 4.54 -0.84
CA CYS A 55 2.07 3.36 -0.07
C CYS A 55 2.22 2.12 -0.96
N ALA A 56 1.34 1.93 -1.97
CA ALA A 56 1.48 0.85 -2.94
C ALA A 56 2.71 1.03 -3.85
N ALA A 57 3.03 2.26 -4.27
CA ALA A 57 4.24 2.58 -5.03
C ALA A 57 5.52 2.35 -4.19
N SER A 58 5.48 2.69 -2.91
CA SER A 58 6.58 2.42 -1.96
C SER A 58 6.77 0.91 -1.73
N TYR A 59 5.70 0.14 -1.69
CA TYR A 59 5.77 -1.32 -1.66
C TYR A 59 6.41 -1.87 -2.95
N PHE A 60 5.96 -1.41 -4.12
CA PHE A 60 6.58 -1.75 -5.40
C PHE A 60 8.08 -1.45 -5.40
N LYS A 61 8.49 -0.27 -4.90
CA LYS A 61 9.89 0.10 -4.75
C LYS A 61 10.68 -0.98 -4.01
N TYR A 62 10.24 -1.39 -2.81
CA TYR A 62 10.91 -2.43 -2.05
C TYR A 62 11.00 -3.76 -2.83
N LEU A 63 9.93 -4.14 -3.52
CA LEU A 63 9.93 -5.38 -4.29
C LEU A 63 10.97 -5.35 -5.42
N ILE A 64 11.01 -4.28 -6.21
CA ILE A 64 11.96 -4.11 -7.32
C ILE A 64 13.41 -4.05 -6.81
N GLU A 65 13.65 -3.30 -5.75
CA GLU A 65 15.00 -3.17 -5.16
C GLU A 65 15.50 -4.50 -4.59
N ILE A 66 14.62 -5.28 -3.95
CA ILE A 66 14.97 -6.59 -3.38
C ILE A 66 15.16 -7.66 -4.47
N THR A 67 14.26 -7.71 -5.46
CA THR A 67 14.25 -8.81 -6.45
C THR A 67 15.21 -8.60 -7.62
N LEU A 68 15.47 -7.33 -7.97
CA LEU A 68 16.25 -6.97 -9.17
C LEU A 68 17.50 -6.15 -8.85
N GLY A 69 17.64 -5.64 -7.62
CA GLY A 69 18.71 -4.68 -7.29
C GLY A 69 18.58 -3.36 -8.05
N LEU A 70 17.40 -3.08 -8.61
CA LEU A 70 17.17 -1.91 -9.44
C LEU A 70 16.66 -0.74 -8.58
N PRO A 71 17.37 0.42 -8.57
CA PRO A 71 16.90 1.60 -7.83
C PRO A 71 15.52 2.06 -8.30
N CYS A 72 14.66 2.40 -7.34
CA CYS A 72 13.35 2.95 -7.61
C CYS A 72 13.18 4.29 -6.88
N CYS A 73 12.91 5.37 -7.62
CA CYS A 73 12.82 6.72 -7.11
C CYS A 73 11.34 7.17 -7.05
N SER A 74 10.85 7.50 -5.86
CA SER A 74 9.57 8.21 -5.73
C SER A 74 9.79 9.70 -5.94
N VAL A 75 9.06 10.32 -6.87
CA VAL A 75 9.17 11.75 -7.17
C VAL A 75 7.84 12.43 -6.87
N GLY A 76 7.90 13.53 -6.09
CA GLY A 76 6.72 14.30 -5.76
C GLY A 76 6.13 15.00 -6.99
N ALA A 77 4.84 14.81 -7.24
CA ALA A 77 4.15 15.39 -8.38
C ALA A 77 4.27 16.93 -8.45
N SER A 78 4.39 17.60 -7.29
CA SER A 78 4.55 19.06 -7.20
C SER A 78 5.81 19.59 -7.89
N VAL A 79 6.85 18.77 -8.05
CA VAL A 79 8.08 19.15 -8.76
C VAL A 79 7.74 19.63 -10.19
N VAL A 80 6.80 18.96 -10.83
CA VAL A 80 6.30 19.34 -12.17
C VAL A 80 5.11 20.28 -12.06
N SER A 81 4.06 19.89 -11.31
CA SER A 81 2.77 20.61 -11.33
C SER A 81 2.81 22.00 -10.68
N VAL A 82 3.69 22.23 -9.72
CA VAL A 82 3.82 23.52 -9.01
C VAL A 82 5.08 24.26 -9.42
N TYR A 83 6.23 23.57 -9.43
CA TYR A 83 7.50 24.20 -9.72
C TYR A 83 7.87 24.24 -11.21
N GLY A 84 7.08 23.58 -12.07
CA GLY A 84 7.31 23.57 -13.53
C GLY A 84 8.66 22.98 -13.93
N ALA A 85 9.27 22.15 -13.07
CA ALA A 85 10.57 21.59 -13.36
C ALA A 85 10.50 20.56 -14.49
N ARG A 86 11.50 20.57 -15.35
CA ARG A 86 11.73 19.53 -16.36
C ARG A 86 12.64 18.46 -15.78
N LEU A 87 12.17 17.23 -15.78
CA LEU A 87 12.93 16.11 -15.23
C LEU A 87 13.92 15.58 -16.27
N ALA A 88 15.19 15.49 -15.90
CA ALA A 88 16.24 14.88 -16.71
C ALA A 88 16.19 13.34 -16.57
N LEU A 89 15.07 12.74 -17.01
CA LEU A 89 14.89 11.30 -16.98
C LEU A 89 15.52 10.67 -18.23
N ARG A 90 16.37 9.68 -18.02
CA ARG A 90 17.00 8.89 -19.11
C ARG A 90 17.01 7.43 -18.70
N ASP A 91 16.79 6.55 -19.67
CA ASP A 91 16.87 5.10 -19.47
C ASP A 91 16.03 4.63 -18.25
N THR A 92 14.82 5.15 -18.15
CA THR A 92 13.89 4.89 -17.04
C THR A 92 12.52 4.47 -17.56
N LEU A 93 11.72 3.93 -16.65
CA LEU A 93 10.30 3.67 -16.78
C LEU A 93 9.56 4.48 -15.74
N LEU A 94 8.50 5.19 -16.10
CA LEU A 94 7.60 5.83 -15.15
C LEU A 94 6.44 4.89 -14.82
N LEU A 95 6.21 4.64 -13.52
CA LEU A 95 5.01 4.02 -12.98
C LEU A 95 4.18 5.06 -12.21
N THR A 96 2.96 5.29 -12.65
CA THR A 96 1.98 6.10 -11.91
C THR A 96 0.88 5.21 -11.34
N ILE A 97 0.53 5.41 -10.06
CA ILE A 97 -0.56 4.70 -9.40
C ILE A 97 -1.57 5.71 -8.90
N SER A 98 -2.84 5.59 -9.35
CA SER A 98 -3.92 6.46 -8.91
C SER A 98 -5.26 5.76 -9.03
N GLN A 99 -5.95 5.53 -7.91
CA GLN A 99 -7.25 4.86 -7.89
C GLN A 99 -8.25 5.50 -8.86
N SER A 100 -8.40 6.82 -8.83
CA SER A 100 -9.34 7.56 -9.69
C SER A 100 -8.78 7.92 -11.07
N GLY A 101 -7.45 8.00 -11.20
CA GLY A 101 -6.78 8.49 -12.40
C GLY A 101 -7.11 9.96 -12.75
N LYS A 102 -7.59 10.75 -11.78
CA LYS A 102 -8.08 12.12 -11.98
C LYS A 102 -7.26 13.19 -11.26
N SER A 103 -6.21 12.83 -10.54
CA SER A 103 -5.35 13.77 -9.80
C SER A 103 -4.57 14.65 -10.78
N PRO A 104 -4.82 15.97 -10.84
CA PRO A 104 -4.26 16.84 -11.89
C PRO A 104 -2.74 16.88 -11.91
N ASP A 105 -2.13 16.84 -10.72
CA ASP A 105 -0.69 16.86 -10.54
C ASP A 105 0.02 15.57 -10.99
N ILE A 106 -0.60 14.40 -10.77
CA ILE A 106 -0.07 13.11 -11.26
C ILE A 106 -0.19 13.06 -12.79
N ILE A 107 -1.32 13.55 -13.34
CA ILE A 107 -1.51 13.64 -14.81
C ILE A 107 -0.46 14.57 -15.42
N ALA A 108 -0.21 15.74 -14.82
CA ALA A 108 0.81 16.66 -15.30
C ALA A 108 2.22 16.05 -15.25
N PHE A 109 2.53 15.29 -14.19
CA PHE A 109 3.81 14.58 -14.08
C PHE A 109 3.98 13.52 -15.19
N GLN A 110 2.94 12.73 -15.45
CA GLN A 110 2.96 11.70 -16.50
C GLN A 110 3.09 12.33 -17.89
N ALA A 111 2.39 13.43 -18.15
CA ALA A 111 2.49 14.16 -19.41
C ALA A 111 3.90 14.72 -19.67
N GLU A 112 4.55 15.23 -18.62
CA GLU A 112 5.95 15.69 -18.70
C GLU A 112 6.93 14.54 -19.00
N ALA A 113 6.77 13.38 -18.34
CA ALA A 113 7.59 12.21 -18.62
C ALA A 113 7.40 11.72 -20.09
N LYS A 114 6.16 11.68 -20.55
CA LYS A 114 5.84 11.31 -21.93
C LYS A 114 6.43 12.29 -22.94
N ARG A 115 6.36 13.61 -22.65
CA ARG A 115 7.01 14.64 -23.45
C ARG A 115 8.53 14.46 -23.52
N ALA A 116 9.13 13.96 -22.46
CA ALA A 116 10.56 13.62 -22.39
C ALA A 116 10.90 12.28 -23.08
N GLY A 117 9.92 11.59 -23.68
CA GLY A 117 10.12 10.31 -24.35
C GLY A 117 10.28 9.12 -23.41
N ILE A 118 9.86 9.26 -22.15
CA ILE A 118 9.93 8.20 -21.14
C ILE A 118 8.72 7.29 -21.26
N PRO A 119 8.89 5.97 -21.36
CA PRO A 119 7.80 5.02 -21.30
C PRO A 119 6.99 5.16 -20.01
N THR A 120 5.65 5.24 -20.13
CA THR A 120 4.74 5.49 -19.04
C THR A 120 3.79 4.33 -18.82
N LEU A 121 3.71 3.85 -17.59
CA LEU A 121 2.79 2.82 -17.13
C LEU A 121 1.86 3.41 -16.07
N ALA A 122 0.56 3.38 -16.32
CA ALA A 122 -0.46 3.78 -15.35
C ALA A 122 -1.16 2.57 -14.75
N VAL A 123 -1.36 2.60 -13.44
CA VAL A 123 -2.18 1.63 -12.70
C VAL A 123 -3.36 2.40 -12.11
N THR A 124 -4.58 2.09 -12.53
CA THR A 124 -5.78 2.82 -12.11
C THR A 124 -7.01 1.92 -12.04
N ASN A 125 -7.99 2.30 -11.22
CA ASN A 125 -9.29 1.61 -11.18
C ASN A 125 -10.31 2.19 -12.18
N THR A 126 -9.97 3.29 -12.88
CA THR A 126 -10.83 3.97 -13.83
C THR A 126 -10.16 3.98 -15.20
N GLU A 127 -10.53 2.99 -16.03
CA GLU A 127 -9.87 2.72 -17.32
C GLU A 127 -10.01 3.87 -18.36
N ASP A 128 -11.07 4.67 -18.27
CA ASP A 128 -11.32 5.82 -19.12
C ASP A 128 -10.88 7.15 -18.49
N SER A 129 -10.09 7.10 -17.42
CA SER A 129 -9.57 8.30 -16.74
C SER A 129 -8.55 9.05 -17.61
N PRO A 130 -8.34 10.36 -17.34
CA PRO A 130 -7.29 11.12 -18.01
C PRO A 130 -5.90 10.46 -17.89
N LEU A 131 -5.55 9.94 -16.70
CA LEU A 131 -4.28 9.27 -16.46
C LEU A 131 -4.12 8.03 -17.34
N ALA A 132 -5.19 7.22 -17.46
CA ALA A 132 -5.19 6.01 -18.29
C ALA A 132 -5.00 6.34 -19.78
N ARG A 133 -5.70 7.37 -20.26
CA ARG A 133 -5.61 7.80 -21.68
C ARG A 133 -4.25 8.39 -22.06
N GLU A 134 -3.57 9.04 -21.11
CA GLU A 134 -2.25 9.64 -21.33
C GLU A 134 -1.11 8.61 -21.26
N ALA A 135 -1.27 7.49 -20.59
CA ALA A 135 -0.23 6.46 -20.47
C ALA A 135 0.04 5.73 -21.79
N ASP A 136 1.27 5.24 -21.97
CA ASP A 136 1.57 4.33 -23.09
C ASP A 136 0.96 2.94 -22.82
N LEU A 137 0.85 2.55 -21.56
CA LEU A 137 0.12 1.35 -21.16
C LEU A 137 -0.62 1.62 -19.85
N CYS A 138 -1.88 1.17 -19.78
CA CYS A 138 -2.69 1.20 -18.57
C CYS A 138 -3.00 -0.22 -18.10
N LEU A 139 -2.79 -0.48 -16.80
CA LEU A 139 -3.17 -1.72 -16.13
C LEU A 139 -4.36 -1.45 -15.19
N PRO A 140 -5.54 -1.98 -15.48
CA PRO A 140 -6.71 -1.78 -14.65
C PRO A 140 -6.62 -2.56 -13.34
N LEU A 141 -6.99 -1.92 -12.23
CA LEU A 141 -7.05 -2.54 -10.91
C LEU A 141 -8.23 -3.50 -10.75
N CYS A 142 -9.27 -3.37 -11.55
CA CYS A 142 -10.48 -4.21 -11.51
C CYS A 142 -11.11 -4.34 -10.11
N ALA A 143 -10.89 -3.34 -9.23
CA ALA A 143 -11.40 -3.37 -7.85
C ALA A 143 -12.92 -3.16 -7.77
N GLY A 144 -13.56 -2.75 -8.88
CA GLY A 144 -14.97 -2.39 -8.90
C GLY A 144 -15.22 -1.05 -8.21
N ILE A 145 -16.50 -0.77 -7.92
CA ILE A 145 -16.89 0.48 -7.26
C ILE A 145 -16.47 0.42 -5.79
N GLU A 146 -15.81 1.47 -5.32
CA GLU A 146 -15.40 1.65 -3.94
C GLU A 146 -16.03 2.94 -3.42
N GLN A 147 -17.04 2.81 -2.52
CA GLN A 147 -17.89 3.91 -2.04
C GLN A 147 -17.33 4.57 -0.77
N SER A 148 -16.67 3.79 0.09
CA SER A 148 -15.99 4.31 1.27
C SER A 148 -14.95 5.34 0.85
N VAL A 149 -14.86 6.46 1.56
CA VAL A 149 -13.86 7.51 1.27
C VAL A 149 -12.45 6.95 1.43
N ALA A 150 -12.19 6.23 2.52
CA ALA A 150 -10.93 5.55 2.75
C ALA A 150 -10.79 4.34 1.83
N ALA A 151 -9.74 4.29 1.04
CA ALA A 151 -9.45 3.17 0.15
C ALA A 151 -9.09 1.92 0.94
N THR A 152 -9.57 0.76 0.49
CA THR A 152 -9.25 -0.56 1.05
C THR A 152 -8.98 -1.58 -0.06
N LYS A 153 -10.01 -2.10 -0.75
CA LYS A 153 -9.83 -3.09 -1.81
C LYS A 153 -9.02 -2.57 -3.00
N SER A 154 -9.14 -1.28 -3.33
CA SER A 154 -8.34 -0.69 -4.39
C SER A 154 -6.87 -0.55 -4.00
N PHE A 155 -6.55 -0.38 -2.70
CA PHE A 155 -5.18 -0.48 -2.23
C PHE A 155 -4.65 -1.92 -2.32
N ILE A 156 -5.43 -2.91 -1.87
CA ILE A 156 -5.04 -4.34 -1.95
C ILE A 156 -4.76 -4.74 -3.40
N THR A 157 -5.62 -4.35 -4.35
CA THR A 157 -5.37 -4.63 -5.77
C THR A 157 -4.15 -3.88 -6.32
N SER A 158 -3.88 -2.64 -5.84
CA SER A 158 -2.67 -1.90 -6.20
C SER A 158 -1.40 -2.58 -5.69
N ALA A 159 -1.40 -3.07 -4.44
CA ALA A 159 -0.29 -3.81 -3.87
C ALA A 159 -0.08 -5.16 -4.58
N ALA A 160 -1.15 -5.87 -4.91
CA ALA A 160 -1.08 -7.12 -5.69
C ALA A 160 -0.58 -6.86 -7.12
N MET A 161 -0.98 -5.76 -7.77
CA MET A 161 -0.45 -5.34 -9.07
C MET A 161 1.05 -5.01 -8.98
N ALA A 162 1.47 -4.31 -7.94
CA ALA A 162 2.89 -4.02 -7.68
C ALA A 162 3.71 -5.32 -7.55
N ALA A 163 3.19 -6.32 -6.83
CA ALA A 163 3.79 -7.64 -6.73
C ALA A 163 3.83 -8.36 -8.09
N GLY A 164 2.76 -8.26 -8.88
CA GLY A 164 2.68 -8.84 -10.23
C GLY A 164 3.73 -8.27 -11.18
N LEU A 165 3.91 -6.95 -11.16
CA LEU A 165 4.94 -6.27 -11.95
C LEU A 165 6.35 -6.71 -11.53
N ALA A 166 6.62 -6.81 -10.23
CA ALA A 166 7.91 -7.24 -9.72
C ALA A 166 8.20 -8.71 -10.05
N ALA A 167 7.24 -9.62 -9.85
CA ALA A 167 7.37 -11.04 -10.18
C ALA A 167 7.62 -11.27 -11.68
N ALA A 168 6.87 -10.55 -12.53
CA ALA A 168 7.02 -10.62 -13.98
C ALA A 168 8.37 -10.08 -14.44
N ALA A 169 8.84 -8.96 -13.90
CA ALA A 169 10.14 -8.38 -14.21
C ALA A 169 11.30 -9.30 -13.78
N ALA A 170 11.20 -9.88 -12.59
CA ALA A 170 12.18 -10.83 -12.07
C ALA A 170 12.18 -12.18 -12.84
N GLY A 171 11.08 -12.53 -13.50
CA GLY A 171 10.91 -13.86 -14.10
C GLY A 171 10.87 -14.97 -13.05
N ASP A 172 10.45 -14.64 -11.82
CA ASP A 172 10.39 -15.58 -10.71
C ASP A 172 9.06 -16.36 -10.74
N ALA A 173 9.15 -17.63 -11.14
CA ALA A 173 7.98 -18.51 -11.22
C ALA A 173 7.35 -18.75 -9.84
N ARG A 174 8.16 -18.92 -8.77
CA ARG A 174 7.65 -19.17 -7.42
C ARG A 174 6.87 -17.97 -6.89
N PHE A 175 7.38 -16.78 -7.13
CA PHE A 175 6.70 -15.55 -6.76
C PHE A 175 5.40 -15.38 -7.57
N SER A 176 5.44 -15.67 -8.87
CA SER A 176 4.27 -15.63 -9.75
C SER A 176 3.19 -16.63 -9.31
N ASP A 177 3.55 -17.89 -9.02
CA ASP A 177 2.63 -18.93 -8.54
C ASP A 177 2.01 -18.56 -7.18
N ALA A 178 2.81 -18.02 -6.27
CA ALA A 178 2.33 -17.54 -4.98
C ALA A 178 1.35 -16.38 -5.14
N LEU A 179 1.60 -15.47 -6.09
CA LEU A 179 0.70 -14.37 -6.40
C LEU A 179 -0.65 -14.85 -6.96
N GLN A 180 -0.66 -15.89 -7.81
CA GLN A 180 -1.93 -16.48 -8.29
C GLN A 180 -2.77 -17.08 -7.14
N ALA A 181 -2.12 -17.52 -6.08
CA ALA A 181 -2.79 -18.05 -4.90
C ALA A 181 -3.14 -16.98 -3.84
N LEU A 182 -2.72 -15.73 -4.04
CA LEU A 182 -2.96 -14.64 -3.09
C LEU A 182 -4.45 -14.43 -2.74
N PRO A 183 -5.42 -14.54 -3.67
CA PRO A 183 -6.83 -14.42 -3.31
C PRO A 183 -7.27 -15.38 -2.20
N ASP A 184 -6.82 -16.65 -2.23
CA ASP A 184 -7.14 -17.65 -1.20
C ASP A 184 -6.51 -17.27 0.15
N ASP A 185 -5.29 -16.74 0.14
CA ASP A 185 -4.59 -16.33 1.35
C ASP A 185 -5.21 -15.07 1.96
N LEU A 186 -5.69 -14.13 1.13
CA LEU A 186 -6.46 -12.96 1.58
C LEU A 186 -7.83 -13.35 2.16
N ALA A 187 -8.49 -14.36 1.62
CA ALA A 187 -9.74 -14.88 2.19
C ALA A 187 -9.51 -15.46 3.60
N LYS A 188 -8.37 -16.12 3.85
CA LYS A 188 -7.99 -16.57 5.20
C LYS A 188 -7.70 -15.37 6.13
N ALA A 189 -7.06 -14.31 5.62
CA ALA A 189 -6.78 -13.11 6.38
C ALA A 189 -8.06 -12.41 6.88
N LEU A 190 -9.15 -12.47 6.13
CA LEU A 190 -10.45 -11.93 6.53
C LEU A 190 -11.04 -12.61 7.79
N ALA A 191 -10.69 -13.86 8.05
CA ALA A 191 -11.16 -14.61 9.21
C ALA A 191 -10.41 -14.24 10.50
N LEU A 192 -9.29 -13.53 10.41
CA LEU A 192 -8.47 -13.12 11.55
C LEU A 192 -9.02 -11.85 12.20
N ARG A 193 -8.83 -11.77 13.51
CA ARG A 193 -9.23 -10.61 14.30
C ARG A 193 -8.15 -10.25 15.32
N TRP A 194 -7.81 -8.96 15.40
CA TRP A 194 -6.82 -8.44 16.33
C TRP A 194 -7.47 -7.72 17.53
N SER A 195 -8.27 -8.47 18.31
CA SER A 195 -9.10 -7.91 19.37
C SER A 195 -8.30 -7.06 20.37
N GLU A 196 -7.13 -7.54 20.81
CA GLU A 196 -6.25 -6.80 21.73
C GLU A 196 -5.78 -5.47 21.12
N ALA A 197 -5.36 -5.48 19.84
CA ALA A 197 -4.96 -4.26 19.14
C ALA A 197 -6.15 -3.31 18.92
N GLU A 198 -7.35 -3.85 18.66
CA GLU A 198 -8.58 -3.06 18.56
C GLU A 198 -8.91 -2.38 19.89
N ASP A 199 -8.79 -3.08 21.03
CA ASP A 199 -9.02 -2.54 22.36
C ASP A 199 -8.02 -1.42 22.65
N MET A 200 -6.73 -1.70 22.50
CA MET A 200 -5.64 -0.74 22.71
C MET A 200 -5.82 0.53 21.87
N LEU A 201 -6.03 0.40 20.56
CA LEU A 201 -6.10 1.54 19.65
C LEU A 201 -7.40 2.34 19.75
N ALA A 202 -8.52 1.69 20.14
CA ALA A 202 -9.78 2.37 20.31
C ALA A 202 -9.75 3.40 21.46
N GLU A 203 -8.97 3.15 22.51
CA GLU A 203 -8.83 4.00 23.69
C GLU A 203 -7.68 5.00 23.61
N SER A 204 -6.79 4.82 22.61
CA SER A 204 -5.56 5.61 22.48
C SER A 204 -5.79 6.99 21.85
N HIS A 205 -4.92 7.95 22.18
CA HIS A 205 -4.86 9.26 21.53
C HIS A 205 -3.76 9.34 20.48
N SER A 206 -2.71 8.56 20.63
CA SER A 206 -1.58 8.46 19.71
C SER A 206 -1.09 7.02 19.64
N SER A 207 -0.42 6.65 18.56
CA SER A 207 0.17 5.30 18.41
C SER A 207 1.29 5.30 17.38
N PHE A 208 2.19 4.33 17.50
CA PHE A 208 3.10 3.97 16.41
C PHE A 208 2.65 2.68 15.73
N VAL A 209 2.87 2.64 14.41
CA VAL A 209 2.78 1.39 13.65
C VAL A 209 4.15 1.15 13.00
N LEU A 210 4.78 0.06 13.35
CA LEU A 210 6.11 -0.27 12.85
C LEU A 210 6.05 -1.29 11.72
N GLY A 211 6.93 -1.10 10.76
CA GLY A 211 7.24 -2.08 9.71
C GLY A 211 8.71 -2.00 9.34
N ARG A 212 9.22 -2.98 8.59
CA ARG A 212 10.57 -2.94 8.02
C ARG A 212 10.60 -3.58 6.65
N GLY A 213 11.36 -2.99 5.71
CA GLY A 213 11.34 -3.45 4.32
C GLY A 213 9.94 -3.35 3.71
N PRO A 214 9.45 -4.39 3.02
CA PRO A 214 8.14 -4.37 2.36
C PRO A 214 6.94 -4.17 3.29
N SER A 215 7.07 -4.39 4.62
CA SER A 215 5.99 -4.13 5.57
C SER A 215 5.91 -2.66 6.02
N LEU A 216 6.95 -1.83 5.81
CA LEU A 216 6.89 -0.40 6.14
C LEU A 216 5.81 0.36 5.37
N PRO A 217 5.65 0.21 4.05
CA PRO A 217 4.52 0.82 3.31
C PRO A 217 3.15 0.39 3.82
N MET A 218 3.02 -0.84 4.32
CA MET A 218 1.77 -1.30 4.93
C MET A 218 1.52 -0.64 6.30
N ALA A 219 2.58 -0.39 7.09
CA ALA A 219 2.48 0.39 8.31
C ALA A 219 2.07 1.86 8.01
N GLN A 220 2.61 2.45 6.96
CA GLN A 220 2.22 3.79 6.49
C GLN A 220 0.75 3.84 6.08
N GLU A 221 0.29 2.86 5.32
CA GLU A 221 -1.12 2.73 4.96
C GLU A 221 -2.01 2.53 6.19
N ALA A 222 -1.59 1.71 7.14
CA ALA A 222 -2.32 1.49 8.40
C ALA A 222 -2.49 2.79 9.19
N THR A 223 -1.44 3.58 9.34
CA THR A 223 -1.53 4.88 10.03
C THR A 223 -2.39 5.88 9.27
N LEU A 224 -2.38 5.84 7.95
CA LEU A 224 -3.27 6.64 7.12
C LEU A 224 -4.73 6.28 7.42
N LYS A 225 -5.08 4.99 7.45
CA LYS A 225 -6.44 4.52 7.77
C LYS A 225 -6.86 4.90 9.19
N LEU A 226 -5.99 4.77 10.19
CA LEU A 226 -6.30 5.19 11.56
C LEU A 226 -6.62 6.70 11.63
N LYS A 227 -5.89 7.53 10.91
CA LYS A 227 -6.17 8.97 10.80
C LYS A 227 -7.48 9.25 10.08
N GLU A 228 -7.69 8.63 8.93
CA GLU A 228 -8.84 8.87 8.07
C GLU A 228 -10.15 8.40 8.69
N THR A 229 -10.19 7.18 9.22
CA THR A 229 -11.43 6.53 9.66
C THR A 229 -11.67 6.70 11.16
N ALA A 230 -10.65 6.49 11.99
CA ALA A 230 -10.76 6.51 13.44
C ALA A 230 -10.41 7.88 14.08
N GLY A 231 -9.81 8.80 13.31
CA GLY A 231 -9.32 10.08 13.83
C GLY A 231 -8.29 9.89 14.94
N LEU A 232 -7.52 8.82 14.86
CA LEU A 232 -6.43 8.53 15.76
C LEU A 232 -5.13 9.10 15.17
N HIS A 233 -4.40 9.89 15.96
CA HIS A 233 -3.05 10.30 15.59
C HIS A 233 -2.13 9.07 15.59
N ALA A 234 -1.66 8.69 14.42
CA ALA A 234 -0.80 7.52 14.27
C ALA A 234 0.37 7.83 13.33
N GLU A 235 1.55 7.37 13.68
CA GLU A 235 2.77 7.53 12.87
C GLU A 235 3.38 6.18 12.52
N ALA A 236 3.88 6.07 11.29
CA ALA A 236 4.56 4.87 10.82
C ALA A 236 6.06 5.08 10.83
N TYR A 237 6.79 4.11 11.38
CA TYR A 237 8.24 4.12 11.35
C TYR A 237 8.80 2.77 10.87
N SER A 238 9.94 2.85 10.19
CA SER A 238 10.79 1.66 10.09
C SER A 238 11.23 1.24 11.48
N ALA A 239 11.23 -0.08 11.75
CA ALA A 239 11.71 -0.61 13.02
C ALA A 239 13.15 -0.20 13.35
N ALA A 240 13.95 0.25 12.37
CA ALA A 240 15.24 0.86 12.63
C ALA A 240 15.12 2.34 13.00
N GLU A 241 14.33 3.12 12.24
CA GLU A 241 14.25 4.57 12.37
C GLU A 241 13.59 5.01 13.69
N VAL A 242 12.65 4.24 14.23
CA VAL A 242 12.00 4.57 15.50
C VAL A 242 13.00 4.76 16.64
N LEU A 243 14.16 4.09 16.58
CA LEU A 243 15.22 4.19 17.59
C LEU A 243 16.07 5.48 17.46
N HIS A 244 15.91 6.24 16.37
CA HIS A 244 16.68 7.45 16.07
C HIS A 244 15.94 8.76 16.40
N GLY A 245 15.16 8.74 17.51
CA GLY A 245 14.45 9.91 18.02
C GLY A 245 13.01 9.61 18.42
N PRO A 246 12.14 9.05 17.56
CA PRO A 246 10.74 8.80 17.90
C PRO A 246 10.51 7.98 19.18
N MET A 247 11.44 7.10 19.54
CA MET A 247 11.39 6.32 20.77
C MET A 247 11.31 7.19 22.04
N GLU A 248 11.76 8.44 21.99
CA GLU A 248 11.66 9.39 23.12
C GLU A 248 10.22 9.74 23.49
N LEU A 249 9.26 9.54 22.59
CA LEU A 249 7.83 9.75 22.83
C LEU A 249 7.18 8.58 23.59
N VAL A 250 7.90 7.46 23.74
CA VAL A 250 7.38 6.27 24.41
C VAL A 250 7.33 6.50 25.91
N THR A 251 6.14 6.34 26.46
CA THR A 251 5.85 6.36 27.89
C THR A 251 5.17 5.06 28.28
N GLU A 252 4.94 4.87 29.60
CA GLU A 252 4.22 3.70 30.09
C GLU A 252 2.86 3.52 29.42
N GLY A 253 2.63 2.34 28.82
CA GLY A 253 1.41 2.01 28.10
C GLY A 253 1.30 2.63 26.70
N PHE A 254 2.34 3.31 26.17
CA PHE A 254 2.27 3.91 24.82
C PHE A 254 2.01 2.83 23.76
N PRO A 255 0.96 2.98 22.92
CA PRO A 255 0.51 1.93 22.00
C PRO A 255 1.41 1.79 20.77
N VAL A 256 1.93 0.60 20.55
CA VAL A 256 2.76 0.26 19.39
C VAL A 256 2.24 -1.00 18.71
N LEU A 257 1.86 -0.90 17.45
CA LEU A 257 1.50 -2.03 16.61
C LEU A 257 2.68 -2.39 15.70
N VAL A 258 3.07 -3.65 15.62
CA VAL A 258 4.25 -4.08 14.84
C VAL A 258 3.85 -5.03 13.72
N PHE A 259 4.06 -4.61 12.48
CA PHE A 259 3.90 -5.45 11.29
C PHE A 259 5.19 -6.23 11.05
N SER A 260 5.21 -7.48 11.47
CA SER A 260 6.41 -8.33 11.50
C SER A 260 6.21 -9.62 10.71
N PRO A 261 6.25 -9.57 9.36
CA PRO A 261 6.19 -10.77 8.54
C PRO A 261 7.41 -11.67 8.76
N LYS A 262 7.30 -12.95 8.39
CA LYS A 262 8.38 -13.95 8.53
C LYS A 262 9.37 -13.84 7.36
N ASP A 263 10.04 -12.70 7.28
CA ASP A 263 11.08 -12.40 6.28
C ASP A 263 12.46 -12.16 6.92
N GLN A 264 13.42 -11.69 6.13
CA GLN A 264 14.78 -11.39 6.58
C GLN A 264 14.85 -10.28 7.65
N ALA A 265 13.82 -9.43 7.76
CA ALA A 265 13.76 -8.35 8.74
C ALA A 265 13.21 -8.80 10.11
N LEU A 266 12.67 -10.03 10.22
CA LEU A 266 11.98 -10.52 11.41
C LEU A 266 12.79 -10.35 12.69
N ALA A 267 14.06 -10.77 12.69
CA ALA A 267 14.92 -10.75 13.88
C ALA A 267 15.13 -9.32 14.39
N THR A 268 15.44 -8.39 13.50
CA THR A 268 15.68 -6.98 13.85
C THR A 268 14.40 -6.27 14.24
N THR A 269 13.28 -6.60 13.63
CA THR A 269 11.96 -6.04 13.99
C THR A 269 11.53 -6.50 15.40
N ARG A 270 11.74 -7.77 15.74
CA ARG A 270 11.49 -8.31 17.08
C ARG A 270 12.39 -7.69 18.16
N ASP A 271 13.67 -7.45 17.85
CA ASP A 271 14.56 -6.77 18.78
C ASP A 271 14.09 -5.35 19.09
N THR A 272 13.68 -4.60 18.07
CA THR A 272 13.09 -3.26 18.26
C THR A 272 11.80 -3.33 19.08
N ALA A 273 10.89 -4.27 18.77
CA ALA A 273 9.65 -4.45 19.51
C ALA A 273 9.93 -4.69 21.01
N ARG A 274 10.91 -5.55 21.34
CA ARG A 274 11.33 -5.80 22.72
C ARG A 274 11.86 -4.53 23.38
N ARG A 275 12.76 -3.78 22.73
CA ARG A 275 13.32 -2.53 23.26
C ARG A 275 12.25 -1.49 23.58
N LEU A 276 11.22 -1.38 22.74
CA LEU A 276 10.09 -0.48 23.00
C LEU A 276 9.24 -0.98 24.18
N SER A 277 9.04 -2.29 24.29
CA SER A 277 8.37 -2.88 25.45
C SER A 277 9.16 -2.66 26.74
N ASP A 278 10.49 -2.83 26.71
CA ASP A 278 11.39 -2.56 27.85
C ASP A 278 11.36 -1.07 28.27
N ALA A 279 11.04 -0.17 27.31
CA ALA A 279 10.85 1.27 27.56
C ALA A 279 9.43 1.63 28.07
N GLY A 280 8.55 0.66 28.29
CA GLY A 280 7.21 0.85 28.82
C GLY A 280 6.09 0.86 27.78
N ALA A 281 6.38 0.70 26.48
CA ALA A 281 5.33 0.66 25.47
C ALA A 281 4.44 -0.59 25.59
N HIS A 282 3.15 -0.44 25.32
CA HIS A 282 2.25 -1.56 25.07
C HIS A 282 2.41 -2.00 23.61
N VAL A 283 3.23 -3.02 23.39
CA VAL A 283 3.61 -3.50 22.05
C VAL A 283 2.80 -4.72 21.67
N ILE A 284 2.08 -4.64 20.56
CA ILE A 284 1.35 -5.76 19.98
C ILE A 284 1.95 -6.11 18.61
N THR A 285 2.34 -7.39 18.47
CA THR A 285 2.73 -7.99 17.18
C THR A 285 1.67 -9.02 16.80
N PRO A 286 0.67 -8.65 15.99
CA PRO A 286 -0.46 -9.51 15.72
C PRO A 286 -0.11 -10.66 14.76
N ASP A 287 -0.83 -11.76 14.89
CA ASP A 287 -0.79 -12.87 13.94
C ASP A 287 -1.40 -12.47 12.60
N TYR A 288 -0.95 -13.12 11.53
CA TYR A 288 -1.46 -12.93 10.18
C TYR A 288 -1.56 -14.26 9.41
N ALA A 289 -2.38 -14.29 8.38
CA ALA A 289 -2.43 -15.42 7.47
C ALA A 289 -1.19 -15.40 6.56
N ALA A 290 -0.22 -16.28 6.82
CA ALA A 290 0.98 -16.37 6.01
C ALA A 290 0.62 -16.75 4.56
N THR A 291 1.22 -16.06 3.61
CA THR A 291 1.08 -16.33 2.19
C THR A 291 2.10 -17.37 1.73
N ARG A 292 2.03 -17.76 0.46
CA ARG A 292 2.98 -18.74 -0.12
C ARG A 292 4.33 -18.14 -0.48
N HIS A 293 4.51 -16.82 -0.31
CA HIS A 293 5.76 -16.11 -0.55
C HIS A 293 5.94 -14.95 0.43
N PRO A 294 7.08 -14.83 1.13
CA PRO A 294 7.25 -13.84 2.21
C PRO A 294 7.09 -12.39 1.73
N LEU A 295 7.38 -12.09 0.47
CA LEU A 295 7.15 -10.75 -0.09
C LEU A 295 5.67 -10.39 -0.23
N LEU A 296 4.74 -11.35 -0.18
CA LEU A 296 3.28 -11.13 -0.20
C LEU A 296 2.66 -11.03 1.20
N ASP A 297 3.35 -11.48 2.25
CA ASP A 297 2.87 -11.43 3.63
C ASP A 297 2.42 -10.02 4.07
N PRO A 298 3.10 -8.92 3.66
CA PRO A 298 2.64 -7.57 3.96
C PRO A 298 1.23 -7.26 3.46
N ILE A 299 0.80 -7.83 2.32
CA ILE A 299 -0.56 -7.63 1.80
C ILE A 299 -1.59 -8.35 2.69
N SER A 300 -1.27 -9.54 3.20
CA SER A 300 -2.12 -10.26 4.13
C SER A 300 -2.26 -9.54 5.48
N LEU A 301 -1.16 -8.96 5.99
CA LEU A 301 -1.16 -8.14 7.21
C LEU A 301 -2.11 -6.94 7.09
N ILE A 302 -1.99 -6.16 6.03
CA ILE A 302 -2.85 -4.98 5.85
C ILE A 302 -4.32 -5.37 5.57
N GLN A 303 -4.57 -6.51 4.91
CA GLN A 303 -5.92 -7.03 4.72
C GLN A 303 -6.60 -7.31 6.07
N THR A 304 -5.91 -7.98 6.99
CA THR A 304 -6.43 -8.22 8.36
C THR A 304 -6.62 -6.92 9.12
N PHE A 305 -5.66 -5.99 9.01
CA PHE A 305 -5.72 -4.69 9.68
C PHE A 305 -6.93 -3.86 9.25
N TYR A 306 -7.36 -3.90 8.00
CA TYR A 306 -8.50 -3.12 7.55
C TYR A 306 -9.79 -3.46 8.31
N GLY A 307 -10.03 -4.75 8.60
CA GLY A 307 -11.14 -5.14 9.46
C GLY A 307 -11.04 -4.54 10.86
N SER A 308 -9.84 -4.49 11.43
CA SER A 308 -9.61 -3.85 12.73
C SER A 308 -9.79 -2.33 12.64
N ALA A 309 -9.31 -1.67 11.59
CA ALA A 309 -9.48 -0.22 11.40
C ALA A 309 -10.97 0.19 11.33
N GLU A 310 -11.79 -0.60 10.63
CA GLU A 310 -13.26 -0.39 10.57
C GLU A 310 -13.88 -0.47 11.96
N ARG A 311 -13.56 -1.54 12.72
CA ARG A 311 -14.10 -1.74 14.07
C ARG A 311 -13.61 -0.69 15.06
N ILE A 312 -12.33 -0.29 15.01
CA ILE A 312 -11.76 0.82 15.81
C ILE A 312 -12.53 2.12 15.52
N ALA A 313 -12.77 2.45 14.25
CA ALA A 313 -13.51 3.65 13.87
C ALA A 313 -14.92 3.66 14.51
N ARG A 314 -15.66 2.55 14.41
CA ARG A 314 -17.00 2.43 15.00
C ARG A 314 -16.97 2.51 16.53
N ARG A 315 -16.02 1.87 17.19
CA ARG A 315 -15.85 1.94 18.66
C ARG A 315 -15.54 3.36 19.13
N ARG A 316 -14.86 4.15 18.30
CA ARG A 316 -14.61 5.57 18.54
C ARG A 316 -15.78 6.49 18.16
N GLY A 317 -16.95 5.91 17.83
CA GLY A 317 -18.14 6.65 17.43
C GLY A 317 -18.01 7.37 16.07
N ARG A 318 -17.11 6.90 15.20
CA ARG A 318 -16.88 7.48 13.87
C ARG A 318 -17.49 6.63 12.77
N ASN A 319 -17.86 7.29 11.67
CA ASN A 319 -18.31 6.62 10.46
C ASN A 319 -17.09 6.39 9.52
N PRO A 320 -16.64 5.14 9.32
CA PRO A 320 -15.48 4.87 8.48
C PRO A 320 -15.72 5.15 7.00
N ASP A 321 -16.98 5.13 6.53
CA ASP A 321 -17.35 5.38 5.14
C ASP A 321 -17.30 6.86 4.77
N ARG A 322 -17.55 7.75 5.75
CA ARG A 322 -17.69 9.18 5.55
C ARG A 322 -16.93 9.99 6.61
N PRO A 323 -15.59 10.03 6.53
CA PRO A 323 -14.79 10.88 7.39
C PRO A 323 -15.22 12.35 7.26
N ARG A 324 -15.31 13.06 8.39
CA ARG A 324 -15.91 14.42 8.45
C ARG A 324 -15.26 15.45 7.52
N LEU A 325 -13.95 15.35 7.32
CA LEU A 325 -13.17 16.38 6.60
C LEU A 325 -12.64 15.90 5.24
N LEU A 326 -12.91 14.67 4.84
CA LEU A 326 -12.34 14.08 3.63
C LEU A 326 -13.41 13.85 2.55
N LYS A 327 -12.98 13.90 1.30
CA LYS A 327 -13.77 13.55 0.12
C LYS A 327 -13.10 12.38 -0.61
N LYS A 328 -13.88 11.59 -1.34
CA LYS A 328 -13.37 10.42 -2.08
C LYS A 328 -12.30 10.79 -3.12
N VAL A 329 -12.43 11.92 -3.76
CA VAL A 329 -11.42 12.45 -4.70
C VAL A 329 -10.93 13.78 -4.15
N THR A 330 -9.65 13.87 -3.89
CA THR A 330 -9.00 15.11 -3.46
C THR A 330 -8.36 15.77 -4.68
N GLU A 331 -8.82 16.97 -5.02
CA GLU A 331 -8.20 17.79 -6.06
C GLU A 331 -7.13 18.67 -5.41
N THR A 332 -5.87 18.34 -5.69
CA THR A 332 -4.71 19.17 -5.32
C THR A 332 -4.08 19.75 -6.58
N ARG A 333 -3.80 21.05 -6.54
CA ARG A 333 -3.06 21.76 -7.59
C ARG A 333 -1.59 21.86 -7.22
#